data_e8819925be7d810456a11b697b8bd773
#
_entry.id   e8819925be7d810456a11b697b8bd773
#
_cell.length_a   1.000
_cell.length_b   1.000
_cell.length_c   1.000
_cell.angle_alpha   90.00
_cell.angle_beta   90.00
_cell.angle_gamma   90.00
#
_symmetry.space_group_name_H-M   'P 1'
#
loop_
_entity.id
_entity.type
_entity.pdbx_description
1 polymer ?
#
loop_
_entity_poly.entity_id
_entity_poly.type
_entity_poly.pdbx_seq_one_letter_code
_entity_poly.pdbx_strand_id
1 'polypeptide(L)'
;DPLIIQSMLGETYWGKSRTVTEIQTTIENSRCYGLYLNNQQIGFARVLSDTVVFAYLMDVLVHSDYKGKGYSKILLDFIFNDPEYASIHRWNLATRDAHGLYEKYGFSKPIQPEVFMEKTMVRWS
;
A
#
# COMPACT_ATOMS: atom_id res chain seq x y z
N ASP A 1 3.92 -12.18 7.13
CA ASP A 1 3.05 -13.25 7.58
C ASP A 1 1.63 -13.00 7.07
N PRO A 2 1.09 -13.88 6.21
CA PRO A 2 -0.25 -13.67 5.64
C PRO A 2 -1.36 -13.59 6.69
N LEU A 3 -1.24 -14.29 7.80
CA LEU A 3 -2.25 -14.26 8.86
C LEU A 3 -2.29 -12.91 9.57
N ILE A 4 -1.13 -12.32 9.82
CA ILE A 4 -1.06 -10.99 10.43
C ILE A 4 -1.60 -9.94 9.46
N ILE A 5 -1.27 -10.06 8.19
CA ILE A 5 -1.78 -9.16 7.15
C ILE A 5 -3.30 -9.28 7.05
N GLN A 6 -3.84 -10.51 7.08
CA GLN A 6 -5.28 -10.72 7.07
C GLN A 6 -5.95 -10.05 8.27
N SER A 7 -5.34 -10.17 9.45
CA SER A 7 -5.87 -9.52 10.66
C SER A 7 -5.94 -8.00 10.50
N MET A 8 -4.89 -7.38 9.96
CA MET A 8 -4.88 -5.94 9.72
C MET A 8 -5.87 -5.52 8.64
N LEU A 9 -5.96 -6.29 7.55
CA LEU A 9 -6.93 -6.03 6.48
C LEU A 9 -8.36 -6.15 6.96
N GLY A 10 -8.63 -7.02 7.92
CA GLY A 10 -9.96 -7.19 8.51
C GLY A 10 -10.51 -5.91 9.14
N GLU A 11 -9.66 -4.96 9.47
CA GLU A 11 -10.04 -3.67 10.03
C GLU A 11 -10.23 -2.59 8.96
N THR A 12 -10.05 -2.93 7.67
CA THR A 12 -10.15 -1.97 6.59
C THR A 12 -11.43 -2.15 5.78
N TYR A 13 -11.86 -1.07 5.13
CA TYR A 13 -13.03 -1.13 4.27
C TYR A 13 -12.74 -1.79 2.92
N TRP A 14 -11.46 -1.86 2.51
CA TRP A 14 -11.10 -2.36 1.17
C TRP A 14 -10.63 -3.81 1.16
N GLY A 15 -10.10 -4.32 2.25
CA GLY A 15 -9.43 -5.63 2.23
C GLY A 15 -10.03 -6.69 3.14
N LYS A 16 -11.10 -6.36 3.85
CA LYS A 16 -11.64 -7.25 4.90
C LYS A 16 -12.18 -8.57 4.37
N SER A 17 -12.47 -8.69 3.08
CA SER A 17 -13.00 -9.91 2.49
C SER A 17 -11.93 -10.82 1.87
N ARG A 18 -10.66 -10.43 1.91
CA ARG A 18 -9.60 -11.24 1.31
C ARG A 18 -9.29 -12.47 2.14
N THR A 19 -9.19 -13.61 1.46
CA THR A 19 -8.79 -14.87 2.11
C THR A 19 -7.27 -14.92 2.29
N VAL A 20 -6.79 -15.82 3.16
CA VAL A 20 -5.35 -16.04 3.35
C VAL A 20 -4.68 -16.45 2.03
N THR A 21 -5.34 -17.30 1.24
CA THR A 21 -4.81 -17.73 -0.06
C THR A 21 -4.66 -16.57 -1.02
N GLU A 22 -5.66 -15.69 -1.08
CA GLU A 22 -5.58 -14.48 -1.89
C GLU A 22 -4.43 -13.57 -1.44
N ILE A 23 -4.29 -13.37 -0.14
CA ILE A 23 -3.20 -12.56 0.42
C ILE A 23 -1.85 -13.15 0.05
N GLN A 24 -1.68 -14.47 0.18
CA GLN A 24 -0.43 -15.12 -0.19
C GLN A 24 -0.09 -14.88 -1.66
N THR A 25 -1.07 -14.98 -2.54
CA THR A 25 -0.88 -14.71 -3.97
C THR A 25 -0.46 -13.26 -4.21
N THR A 26 -1.07 -12.31 -3.52
CA THR A 26 -0.67 -10.90 -3.66
C THR A 26 0.76 -10.66 -3.19
N ILE A 27 1.18 -11.32 -2.12
CA ILE A 27 2.56 -11.20 -1.62
C ILE A 27 3.56 -11.73 -2.64
N GLU A 28 3.26 -12.84 -3.28
CA GLU A 28 4.14 -13.47 -4.27
C GLU A 28 4.30 -12.64 -5.54
N ASN A 29 3.33 -11.79 -5.84
CA ASN A 29 3.29 -11.01 -7.09
C ASN A 29 3.52 -9.52 -6.89
N SER A 30 3.95 -9.11 -5.73
CA SER A 30 4.26 -7.70 -5.46
C SER A 30 5.52 -7.59 -4.62
N ARG A 31 6.10 -6.38 -4.60
CA ARG A 31 7.19 -6.09 -3.69
C ARG A 31 6.60 -5.66 -2.37
N CYS A 32 6.89 -6.43 -1.32
CA CYS A 32 6.27 -6.23 -0.02
C CYS A 32 7.25 -5.63 0.97
N TYR A 33 6.71 -4.82 1.87
CA TYR A 33 7.46 -4.15 2.92
C TYR A 33 6.78 -4.43 4.25
N GLY A 34 7.56 -4.92 5.21
CA GLY A 34 7.06 -5.17 6.55
C GLY A 34 7.72 -4.25 7.55
N LEU A 35 6.97 -3.78 8.51
CA LEU A 35 7.48 -3.00 9.64
C LEU A 35 7.38 -3.85 10.89
N TYR A 36 8.49 -3.98 11.62
CA TYR A 36 8.59 -4.86 12.78
C TYR A 36 9.06 -4.08 14.01
N LEU A 37 8.45 -4.40 15.13
CA LEU A 37 8.85 -3.87 16.44
C LEU A 37 9.00 -5.06 17.38
N ASN A 38 10.21 -5.24 17.97
CA ASN A 38 10.49 -6.38 18.86
C ASN A 38 10.10 -7.72 18.25
N ASN A 39 10.45 -7.92 16.96
CA ASN A 39 10.17 -9.12 16.19
C ASN A 39 8.68 -9.38 15.91
N GLN A 40 7.82 -8.41 16.20
CA GLN A 40 6.41 -8.48 15.88
C GLN A 40 6.11 -7.58 14.68
N GLN A 41 5.43 -8.13 13.69
CA GLN A 41 5.01 -7.33 12.54
C GLN A 41 3.87 -6.40 12.94
N ILE A 42 4.09 -5.09 12.77
CA ILE A 42 3.10 -4.06 13.11
C ILE A 42 2.65 -3.25 11.90
N GLY A 43 3.30 -3.42 10.76
CA GLY A 43 2.93 -2.69 9.55
C GLY A 43 3.24 -3.47 8.29
N PHE A 44 2.62 -3.05 7.21
CA PHE A 44 2.77 -3.68 5.91
C PHE A 44 2.43 -2.69 4.81
N ALA A 45 3.08 -2.84 3.66
CA ALA A 45 2.69 -2.19 2.42
C ALA A 45 3.17 -3.03 1.26
N ARG A 46 2.56 -2.87 0.10
CA ARG A 46 3.05 -3.53 -1.10
C ARG A 46 3.01 -2.60 -2.29
N VAL A 47 3.93 -2.84 -3.21
CA VAL A 47 4.06 -2.07 -4.45
C VAL A 47 3.97 -3.02 -5.63
N LEU A 48 3.09 -2.70 -6.56
CA LEU A 48 2.99 -3.36 -7.86
C LEU A 48 3.70 -2.49 -8.88
N SER A 49 4.75 -3.01 -9.53
CA SER A 49 5.55 -2.16 -10.42
C SER A 49 6.37 -2.98 -11.40
N ASP A 50 6.57 -2.41 -12.60
CA ASP A 50 7.58 -2.90 -13.54
C ASP A 50 8.95 -2.27 -13.30
N THR A 51 9.07 -1.39 -12.30
CA THR A 51 10.28 -0.65 -11.91
C THR A 51 10.78 0.38 -12.94
N VAL A 52 10.04 0.61 -13.99
CA VAL A 52 10.43 1.55 -15.06
C VAL A 52 9.34 2.60 -15.29
N VAL A 53 8.15 2.16 -15.67
CA VAL A 53 7.09 3.07 -16.12
C VAL A 53 6.13 3.40 -14.99
N PHE A 54 5.73 2.39 -14.22
CA PHE A 54 4.58 2.51 -13.35
C PHE A 54 4.80 1.81 -12.02
N ALA A 55 4.26 2.41 -10.96
CA ALA A 55 4.14 1.77 -9.65
C ALA A 55 2.79 2.11 -9.03
N TYR A 56 2.21 1.14 -8.37
CA TYR A 56 0.96 1.31 -7.64
C TYR A 56 1.17 0.88 -6.19
N LEU A 57 1.00 1.83 -5.27
CA LEU A 57 1.13 1.57 -3.83
C LEU A 57 -0.21 1.06 -3.31
N MET A 58 -0.18 -0.06 -2.61
CA MET A 58 -1.37 -0.72 -2.11
C MET A 58 -1.19 -1.24 -0.69
N ASP A 59 -2.31 -1.42 -0.01
CA ASP A 59 -2.37 -2.12 1.28
C ASP A 59 -1.37 -1.59 2.30
N VAL A 60 -1.34 -0.26 2.46
CA VAL A 60 -0.55 0.37 3.51
C VAL A 60 -1.29 0.20 4.83
N LEU A 61 -0.74 -0.60 5.71
CA LEU A 61 -1.38 -1.04 6.94
C LEU A 61 -0.48 -0.78 8.14
N VAL A 62 -1.09 -0.37 9.25
CA VAL A 62 -0.45 -0.34 10.56
C VAL A 62 -1.41 -1.00 11.53
N HIS A 63 -0.88 -1.88 12.38
CA HIS A 63 -1.68 -2.56 13.40
C HIS A 63 -2.38 -1.52 14.29
N SER A 64 -3.65 -1.79 14.65
CA SER A 64 -4.50 -0.83 15.35
C SER A 64 -3.89 -0.29 16.64
N ASP A 65 -3.12 -1.11 17.38
CA ASP A 65 -2.48 -0.70 18.62
C ASP A 65 -1.35 0.30 18.41
N TYR A 66 -0.90 0.49 17.16
CA TYR A 66 0.25 1.33 16.82
C TYR A 66 -0.10 2.51 15.93
N LYS A 67 -1.38 2.71 15.64
CA LYS A 67 -1.83 3.83 14.80
C LYS A 67 -1.61 5.17 15.49
N GLY A 68 -1.41 6.21 14.69
CA GLY A 68 -1.24 7.56 15.21
C GLY A 68 0.13 7.85 15.81
N LYS A 69 1.12 6.98 15.59
CA LYS A 69 2.47 7.12 16.16
C LYS A 69 3.56 7.32 15.13
N GLY A 70 3.20 7.62 13.89
CA GLY A 70 4.17 7.89 12.83
C GLY A 70 4.75 6.67 12.13
N TYR A 71 4.24 5.47 12.38
CA TYR A 71 4.79 4.25 11.76
C TYR A 71 4.52 4.18 10.26
N SER A 72 3.39 4.70 9.79
CA SER A 72 3.12 4.78 8.34
C SER A 72 4.18 5.60 7.64
N LYS A 73 4.59 6.72 8.24
CA LYS A 73 5.61 7.58 7.66
C LYS A 73 6.95 6.87 7.55
N ILE A 74 7.34 6.08 8.56
CA ILE A 74 8.58 5.30 8.53
C ILE A 74 8.54 4.33 7.34
N LEU A 75 7.44 3.63 7.17
CA LEU A 75 7.25 2.67 6.10
C LEU A 75 7.31 3.35 4.73
N LEU A 76 6.60 4.47 4.57
CA LEU A 76 6.55 5.20 3.31
C LEU A 76 7.90 5.84 2.97
N ASP A 77 8.62 6.38 3.96
CA ASP A 77 9.96 6.91 3.75
C ASP A 77 10.89 5.84 3.19
N PHE A 78 10.81 4.63 3.72
CA PHE A 78 11.62 3.51 3.25
C PHE A 78 11.27 3.14 1.81
N ILE A 79 9.99 3.07 1.48
CA ILE A 79 9.53 2.72 0.13
C ILE A 79 9.98 3.75 -0.89
N PHE A 80 9.73 5.04 -0.63
CA PHE A 80 10.01 6.09 -1.60
C PHE A 80 11.49 6.42 -1.71
N ASN A 81 12.32 5.91 -0.82
CA ASN A 81 13.77 6.01 -0.92
C ASN A 81 14.42 4.73 -1.48
N ASP A 82 13.62 3.73 -1.85
CA ASP A 82 14.14 2.52 -2.47
C ASP A 82 14.74 2.85 -3.84
N PRO A 83 16.04 2.57 -4.06
CA PRO A 83 16.68 2.92 -5.33
C PRO A 83 16.09 2.22 -6.56
N GLU A 84 15.42 1.09 -6.39
CA GLU A 84 14.74 0.42 -7.51
C GLU A 84 13.64 1.26 -8.13
N TYR A 85 13.09 2.21 -7.39
CA TYR A 85 12.00 3.06 -7.87
C TYR A 85 12.47 4.45 -8.31
N ALA A 86 13.77 4.70 -8.30
CA ALA A 86 14.31 6.05 -8.52
C ALA A 86 13.92 6.66 -9.86
N SER A 87 13.67 5.84 -10.89
CA SER A 87 13.36 6.31 -12.22
C SER A 87 11.94 6.01 -12.69
N ILE A 88 11.06 5.64 -11.78
CA ILE A 88 9.67 5.36 -12.15
C ILE A 88 9.00 6.63 -12.66
N HIS A 89 8.33 6.49 -13.81
CA HIS A 89 7.68 7.63 -14.48
C HIS A 89 6.42 8.07 -13.75
N ARG A 90 5.66 7.12 -13.20
CA ARG A 90 4.37 7.45 -12.58
C ARG A 90 4.08 6.53 -11.41
N TRP A 91 3.75 7.14 -10.29
CA TRP A 91 3.18 6.47 -9.12
C TRP A 91 1.70 6.76 -9.03
N ASN A 92 0.90 5.75 -8.73
CA ASN A 92 -0.51 5.93 -8.43
C ASN A 92 -0.88 5.23 -7.12
N LEU A 93 -1.90 5.73 -6.48
CA LEU A 93 -2.53 5.08 -5.34
C LEU A 93 -3.98 5.56 -5.26
N ALA A 94 -4.77 4.85 -4.47
CA ALA A 94 -6.12 5.29 -4.13
C ALA A 94 -6.22 5.38 -2.61
N THR A 95 -6.80 6.45 -2.11
CA THR A 95 -7.05 6.62 -0.69
C THR A 95 -8.35 7.39 -0.51
N ARG A 96 -9.07 7.06 0.56
CA ARG A 96 -10.30 7.76 0.89
C ARG A 96 -10.02 8.94 1.82
N ASP A 97 -9.05 8.82 2.73
CA ASP A 97 -8.91 9.70 3.88
C ASP A 97 -7.47 10.11 4.21
N ALA A 98 -6.49 9.71 3.40
CA ALA A 98 -5.08 9.99 3.69
C ALA A 98 -4.40 10.88 2.65
N HIS A 99 -5.15 11.69 1.92
CA HIS A 99 -4.58 12.56 0.87
C HIS A 99 -3.47 13.46 1.42
N GLY A 100 -3.67 14.05 2.60
CA GLY A 100 -2.67 14.92 3.20
C GLY A 100 -1.33 14.24 3.48
N LEU A 101 -1.38 12.96 3.87
CA LEU A 101 -0.18 12.17 4.08
C LEU A 101 0.60 11.99 2.77
N TYR A 102 -0.09 11.60 1.71
CA TYR A 102 0.55 11.29 0.43
C TYR A 102 0.99 12.55 -0.31
N GLU A 103 0.33 13.67 -0.10
CA GLU A 103 0.77 14.94 -0.67
C GLU A 103 2.18 15.29 -0.24
N LYS A 104 2.59 14.90 0.97
CA LYS A 104 3.95 15.12 1.47
C LYS A 104 5.01 14.35 0.68
N TYR A 105 4.59 13.34 -0.07
CA TYR A 105 5.47 12.53 -0.92
C TYR A 105 5.35 12.89 -2.40
N GLY A 106 4.69 14.00 -2.71
CA GLY A 106 4.57 14.48 -4.08
C GLY A 106 3.34 14.00 -4.82
N PHE A 107 2.44 13.28 -4.16
CA PHE A 107 1.19 12.87 -4.78
C PHE A 107 0.21 14.03 -4.85
N SER A 108 -0.54 14.06 -5.93
CA SER A 108 -1.60 15.05 -6.13
C SER A 108 -2.69 14.42 -6.98
N LYS A 109 -3.81 15.12 -7.11
CA LYS A 109 -4.84 14.71 -8.05
C LYS A 109 -4.22 14.57 -9.45
N PRO A 110 -4.57 13.54 -10.21
CA PRO A 110 -4.03 13.40 -11.58
C PRO A 110 -4.28 14.66 -12.41
N ILE A 111 -3.30 15.03 -13.24
CA ILE A 111 -3.40 16.22 -14.09
C ILE A 111 -4.63 16.14 -15.00
N GLN A 112 -4.90 14.93 -15.53
CA GLN A 112 -6.06 14.68 -16.38
C GLN A 112 -6.85 13.50 -15.81
N PRO A 113 -7.60 13.69 -14.73
CA PRO A 113 -8.31 12.57 -14.09
C PRO A 113 -9.30 11.89 -15.02
N GLU A 114 -9.84 12.60 -16.00
CA GLU A 114 -10.82 12.10 -16.95
C GLU A 114 -10.25 11.06 -17.93
N VAL A 115 -8.92 10.92 -18.05
CA VAL A 115 -8.33 9.90 -18.93
C VAL A 115 -8.24 8.52 -18.27
N PHE A 116 -8.45 8.46 -16.97
CA PHE A 116 -8.38 7.19 -16.24
C PHE A 116 -9.72 6.49 -16.30
N MET A 117 -9.68 5.18 -16.54
CA MET A 117 -10.87 4.34 -16.58
C MET A 117 -10.67 3.15 -15.67
N GLU A 118 -11.76 2.65 -15.11
CA GLU A 118 -11.75 1.53 -14.19
C GLU A 118 -12.72 0.46 -14.66
N LYS A 119 -12.32 -0.80 -14.54
CA LYS A 119 -13.22 -1.94 -14.66
C LYS A 119 -13.12 -2.74 -13.39
N THR A 120 -14.21 -2.80 -12.64
CA THR A 120 -14.24 -3.45 -11.33
C THR A 120 -15.19 -4.64 -11.37
N MET A 121 -14.69 -5.82 -11.01
CA MET A 121 -15.48 -7.04 -10.92
C MET A 121 -16.00 -7.25 -9.49
N VAL A 122 -15.27 -6.74 -8.51
CA VAL A 122 -15.63 -6.82 -7.09
C VAL A 122 -15.50 -5.43 -6.50
N ARG A 123 -16.44 -5.06 -5.67
CA ARG A 123 -16.42 -3.76 -5.02
C ARG A 123 -15.47 -3.80 -3.82
N TRP A 124 -14.36 -3.04 -3.90
CA TRP A 124 -13.39 -2.92 -2.82
C TRP A 124 -12.84 -4.27 -2.33
N SER A 125 -12.03 -4.88 -3.13
CA SER A 125 -11.36 -6.12 -2.74
C SER A 125 -10.08 -5.90 -1.97
#